data_f704bf4c7585b81de8763bb3a1c4fe4b
#
_entry.id   f704bf4c7585b81de8763bb3a1c4fe4b
#
_cell.length_a   1.000
_cell.length_b   1.000
_cell.length_c   1.000
_cell.angle_alpha   90.00
_cell.angle_beta   90.00
_cell.angle_gamma   90.00
#
_symmetry.space_group_name_H-M   'P 1'
#
loop_
_entity.id
_entity.type
_entity.pdbx_description
1 polymer ?
#
loop_
_entity_poly.entity_id
_entity_poly.type
_entity_poly.pdbx_seq_one_letter_code
_entity_poly.pdbx_strand_id
1 'polypeptide(L)'
;MKKKAYIIVIIVFTLMMYLLYQPAMKSIFTEKLGDMTLTRFDTGEVAAKQISNMYGIKEIPLEKAYSAVYSSNHGTMQIWAVEAPDHNIANDAYNAMNSMLGGPSGHEEHEEDAGSSSHNEYSDPGMMDDNFTKPEKLEFMEFTKPDVYMLKENNAMNYYYFKMNYNMGRVYWIIFDSPDMNYQISMVKEAVINIK
;
A
#
# COMPACT_ATOMS: atom_id res chain seq x y z
N MET A 1 27.64 20.91 46.33
CA MET A 1 26.30 20.33 46.01
C MET A 1 25.60 21.06 44.87
N LYS A 2 25.67 22.39 44.74
CA LYS A 2 24.95 23.16 43.66
C LYS A 2 25.33 22.75 42.23
N LYS A 3 26.60 22.45 41.92
CA LYS A 3 27.04 22.04 40.55
C LYS A 3 26.41 20.74 40.06
N LYS A 4 26.17 19.75 40.96
CA LYS A 4 25.51 18.47 40.56
C LYS A 4 24.03 18.67 40.24
N ALA A 5 23.34 19.60 40.92
CA ALA A 5 21.94 19.92 40.63
C ALA A 5 21.76 20.56 39.24
N TYR A 6 22.67 21.44 38.83
CA TYR A 6 22.64 22.02 37.48
C TYR A 6 22.80 21.01 36.36
N ILE A 7 23.68 20.04 36.53
CA ILE A 7 23.90 18.99 35.54
C ILE A 7 22.62 18.14 35.35
N ILE A 8 21.95 17.80 36.45
CA ILE A 8 20.68 17.02 36.38
C ILE A 8 19.59 17.82 35.65
N VAL A 9 19.47 19.11 35.94
CA VAL A 9 18.48 20.00 35.28
C VAL A 9 18.73 20.08 33.76
N ILE A 10 20.01 20.22 33.36
CA ILE A 10 20.36 20.23 31.91
C ILE A 10 20.03 18.92 31.25
N ILE A 11 20.33 17.78 31.87
CA ILE A 11 20.02 16.43 31.31
C ILE A 11 18.50 16.28 31.15
N VAL A 12 17.70 16.61 32.15
CA VAL A 12 16.26 16.53 32.11
C VAL A 12 15.68 17.45 31.04
N PHE A 13 16.19 18.68 30.94
CA PHE A 13 15.76 19.63 29.90
C PHE A 13 16.11 19.15 28.49
N THR A 14 17.32 18.60 28.30
CA THR A 14 17.74 18.04 26.99
C THR A 14 16.90 16.81 26.63
N LEU A 15 16.60 15.94 27.58
CA LEU A 15 15.73 14.76 27.37
C LEU A 15 14.29 15.20 27.03
N MET A 16 13.77 16.22 27.72
CA MET A 16 12.46 16.79 27.45
C MET A 16 12.38 17.44 26.08
N MET A 17 13.41 18.20 25.66
CA MET A 17 13.53 18.76 24.32
C MET A 17 13.65 17.69 23.26
N TYR A 18 14.38 16.60 23.51
CA TYR A 18 14.48 15.47 22.60
C TYR A 18 13.14 14.77 22.41
N LEU A 19 12.35 14.58 23.47
CA LEU A 19 11.00 14.00 23.41
C LEU A 19 9.99 14.92 22.71
N LEU A 20 10.14 16.24 22.85
CA LEU A 20 9.29 17.22 22.17
C LEU A 20 9.69 17.44 20.71
N TYR A 21 10.96 17.19 20.37
CA TYR A 21 11.51 17.40 19.02
C TYR A 21 11.59 16.09 18.23
N GLN A 22 10.69 15.16 18.49
CA GLN A 22 10.53 14.03 17.55
C GLN A 22 10.01 14.61 16.24
N PRO A 23 10.79 14.53 15.13
CA PRO A 23 10.28 14.97 13.84
C PRO A 23 9.01 14.16 13.58
N ALA A 24 7.88 14.83 13.46
CA ALA A 24 6.64 14.18 13.04
C ALA A 24 6.99 13.40 11.77
N MET A 25 6.99 12.07 11.82
CA MET A 25 7.20 11.25 10.63
C MET A 25 6.20 11.74 9.60
N LYS A 26 6.68 12.23 8.46
CA LYS A 26 5.80 12.70 7.39
C LYS A 26 5.02 11.48 6.93
N SER A 27 3.78 11.37 7.41
CA SER A 27 2.84 10.38 6.94
C SER A 27 2.61 10.58 5.45
N ILE A 28 2.57 9.50 4.69
CA ILE A 28 2.09 9.52 3.30
C ILE A 28 0.56 9.69 3.26
N PHE A 29 -0.10 9.41 4.37
CA PHE A 29 -1.54 9.45 4.54
C PHE A 29 -2.00 10.81 5.06
N THR A 30 -3.13 11.27 4.56
CA THR A 30 -3.81 12.48 5.00
C THR A 30 -4.66 12.20 6.24
N GLU A 31 -4.94 13.22 7.07
CA GLU A 31 -5.79 13.06 8.25
C GLU A 31 -7.25 12.70 7.88
N LYS A 32 -7.67 13.10 6.69
CA LYS A 32 -9.02 12.84 6.17
C LYS A 32 -8.97 12.41 4.70
N LEU A 33 -9.88 11.51 4.35
CA LEU A 33 -10.21 11.11 2.97
C LEU A 33 -11.72 11.21 2.82
N GLY A 34 -12.20 12.23 2.10
CA GLY A 34 -13.62 12.55 2.06
C GLY A 34 -14.19 12.78 3.48
N ASP A 35 -15.17 11.98 3.88
CA ASP A 35 -15.78 11.99 5.21
C ASP A 35 -15.10 11.05 6.22
N MET A 36 -14.16 10.21 5.76
CA MET A 36 -13.42 9.30 6.61
C MET A 36 -12.28 10.01 7.33
N THR A 37 -12.05 9.65 8.59
CA THR A 37 -10.97 10.19 9.43
C THR A 37 -9.93 9.10 9.71
N LEU A 38 -8.65 9.45 9.62
CA LEU A 38 -7.53 8.57 9.99
C LEU A 38 -7.59 8.27 11.48
N THR A 39 -7.79 7.01 11.84
CA THR A 39 -7.90 6.55 13.23
C THR A 39 -6.66 5.84 13.72
N ARG A 40 -5.89 5.26 12.79
CA ARG A 40 -4.65 4.55 13.10
C ARG A 40 -3.65 4.68 11.96
N PHE A 41 -2.38 4.77 12.33
CA PHE A 41 -1.26 4.80 11.39
C PHE A 41 -0.07 4.07 11.99
N ASP A 42 0.47 3.11 11.24
CA ASP A 42 1.68 2.35 11.59
C ASP A 42 2.70 2.44 10.45
N THR A 43 4.00 2.38 10.77
CA THR A 43 5.10 2.39 9.79
C THR A 43 6.19 1.39 10.17
N GLY A 44 7.10 1.13 9.23
CA GLY A 44 8.29 0.31 9.48
C GLY A 44 7.94 -1.14 9.80
N GLU A 45 8.59 -1.72 10.80
CA GLU A 45 8.45 -3.15 11.14
C GLU A 45 7.02 -3.55 11.50
N VAL A 46 6.27 -2.67 12.17
CA VAL A 46 4.88 -2.96 12.54
C VAL A 46 4.01 -3.11 11.30
N ALA A 47 4.10 -2.17 10.36
CA ALA A 47 3.38 -2.25 9.09
C ALA A 47 3.88 -3.41 8.22
N ALA A 48 5.19 -3.61 8.13
CA ALA A 48 5.78 -4.71 7.38
C ALA A 48 5.30 -6.09 7.89
N LYS A 49 5.24 -6.26 9.21
CA LYS A 49 4.72 -7.50 9.82
C LYS A 49 3.25 -7.73 9.51
N GLN A 50 2.42 -6.69 9.51
CA GLN A 50 1.01 -6.81 9.12
C GLN A 50 0.89 -7.29 7.67
N ILE A 51 1.64 -6.68 6.74
CA ILE A 51 1.65 -7.02 5.32
C ILE A 51 2.16 -8.45 5.09
N SER A 52 3.28 -8.81 5.72
CA SER A 52 3.87 -10.16 5.61
C SER A 52 2.91 -11.26 6.10
N ASN A 53 2.19 -11.00 7.19
CA ASN A 53 1.22 -11.96 7.72
C ASN A 53 0.02 -12.15 6.79
N MET A 54 -0.34 -11.12 6.02
CA MET A 54 -1.53 -11.14 5.17
C MET A 54 -1.28 -11.88 3.84
N TYR A 55 -0.12 -11.69 3.24
CA TYR A 55 0.15 -12.18 1.88
C TYR A 55 1.22 -13.26 1.80
N GLY A 56 1.81 -13.68 2.92
CA GLY A 56 2.90 -14.64 2.93
C GLY A 56 4.17 -14.14 2.22
N ILE A 57 4.24 -12.87 1.88
CA ILE A 57 5.34 -12.25 1.15
C ILE A 57 6.53 -12.10 2.09
N LYS A 58 7.44 -13.09 2.08
CA LYS A 58 8.58 -13.12 3.00
C LYS A 58 9.85 -12.45 2.45
N GLU A 59 9.92 -12.17 1.15
CA GLU A 59 11.19 -11.87 0.47
C GLU A 59 11.17 -10.66 -0.47
N ILE A 60 10.18 -9.78 -0.42
CA ILE A 60 10.27 -8.55 -1.22
C ILE A 60 11.19 -7.58 -0.48
N PRO A 61 12.23 -7.03 -1.14
CA PRO A 61 13.10 -6.00 -0.56
C PRO A 61 12.31 -4.68 -0.41
N LEU A 62 11.54 -4.60 0.67
CA LEU A 62 10.76 -3.42 1.01
C LEU A 62 11.68 -2.40 1.70
N GLU A 63 11.74 -1.19 1.17
CA GLU A 63 12.45 -0.11 1.85
C GLU A 63 11.59 0.43 3.00
N LYS A 64 10.29 0.63 2.75
CA LYS A 64 9.35 1.13 3.75
C LYS A 64 7.99 0.49 3.60
N ALA A 65 7.36 0.26 4.72
CA ALA A 65 6.00 -0.23 4.82
C ALA A 65 5.16 0.75 5.65
N TYR A 66 3.91 0.90 5.27
CA TYR A 66 2.95 1.78 5.89
C TYR A 66 1.60 1.10 5.99
N SER A 67 0.87 1.39 7.05
CA SER A 67 -0.50 0.92 7.25
C SER A 67 -1.33 2.05 7.84
N ALA A 68 -2.55 2.22 7.35
CA ALA A 68 -3.49 3.21 7.84
C ALA A 68 -4.89 2.62 7.95
N VAL A 69 -5.64 3.08 8.94
CA VAL A 69 -7.06 2.77 9.10
C VAL A 69 -7.83 4.08 9.12
N TYR A 70 -8.81 4.16 8.23
CA TYR A 70 -9.77 5.25 8.17
C TYR A 70 -11.15 4.73 8.58
N SER A 71 -11.91 5.57 9.26
CA SER A 71 -13.27 5.22 9.69
C SER A 71 -14.24 6.37 9.49
N SER A 72 -15.48 6.03 9.14
CA SER A 72 -16.62 6.93 9.10
C SER A 72 -17.89 6.20 9.56
N ASN A 73 -19.04 6.87 9.49
CA ASN A 73 -20.33 6.22 9.77
C ASN A 73 -20.73 5.19 8.69
N HIS A 74 -20.05 5.18 7.53
CA HIS A 74 -20.34 4.31 6.40
C HIS A 74 -19.44 3.07 6.35
N GLY A 75 -18.46 2.96 7.24
CA GLY A 75 -17.59 1.80 7.32
C GLY A 75 -16.14 2.13 7.66
N THR A 76 -15.28 1.13 7.45
CA THR A 76 -13.84 1.20 7.73
C THR A 76 -13.06 0.85 6.47
N MET A 77 -12.00 1.61 6.22
CA MET A 77 -11.06 1.37 5.13
C MET A 77 -9.68 1.18 5.71
N GLN A 78 -9.06 0.06 5.41
CA GLN A 78 -7.68 -0.20 5.77
C GLN A 78 -6.81 -0.14 4.52
N ILE A 79 -5.71 0.59 4.60
CA ILE A 79 -4.78 0.81 3.49
C ILE A 79 -3.40 0.35 3.93
N TRP A 80 -2.76 -0.47 3.10
CA TRP A 80 -1.34 -0.78 3.19
C TRP A 80 -0.62 -0.19 1.99
N ALA A 81 0.59 0.28 2.23
CA ALA A 81 1.46 0.74 1.17
C ALA A 81 2.87 0.20 1.41
N VAL A 82 3.49 -0.29 0.36
CA VAL A 82 4.89 -0.70 0.35
C VAL A 82 5.66 0.16 -0.63
N GLU A 83 6.80 0.65 -0.20
CA GLU A 83 7.71 1.46 -1.00
C GLU A 83 8.96 0.65 -1.32
N ALA A 84 9.31 0.58 -2.58
CA ALA A 84 10.55 0.00 -3.04
C ALA A 84 11.59 1.10 -3.38
N PRO A 85 12.90 0.78 -3.32
CA PRO A 85 13.98 1.76 -3.50
C PRO A 85 14.00 2.38 -4.90
N ASP A 86 13.50 1.66 -5.90
CA ASP A 86 13.30 2.17 -7.24
C ASP A 86 11.98 1.69 -7.87
N HIS A 87 11.63 2.31 -8.99
CA HIS A 87 10.36 2.02 -9.66
C HIS A 87 10.34 0.65 -10.35
N ASN A 88 11.50 0.11 -10.79
CA ASN A 88 11.54 -1.20 -11.44
C ASN A 88 11.21 -2.30 -10.43
N ILE A 89 11.88 -2.28 -9.27
CA ILE A 89 11.59 -3.23 -8.18
C ILE A 89 10.13 -3.15 -7.75
N ALA A 90 9.58 -1.94 -7.62
CA ALA A 90 8.18 -1.76 -7.27
C ALA A 90 7.22 -2.28 -8.35
N ASN A 91 7.56 -2.04 -9.62
CA ASN A 91 6.78 -2.53 -10.76
C ASN A 91 6.84 -4.05 -10.87
N ASP A 92 8.01 -4.65 -10.67
CA ASP A 92 8.18 -6.10 -10.68
C ASP A 92 7.38 -6.75 -9.54
N ALA A 93 7.43 -6.17 -8.33
CA ALA A 93 6.63 -6.63 -7.20
C ALA A 93 5.12 -6.50 -7.48
N TYR A 94 4.69 -5.41 -8.09
CA TYR A 94 3.30 -5.21 -8.49
C TYR A 94 2.87 -6.23 -9.55
N ASN A 95 3.68 -6.45 -10.58
CA ASN A 95 3.40 -7.41 -11.65
C ASN A 95 3.35 -8.83 -11.13
N ALA A 96 4.26 -9.21 -10.23
CA ALA A 96 4.24 -10.51 -9.57
C ALA A 96 2.94 -10.69 -8.76
N MET A 97 2.55 -9.70 -7.95
CA MET A 97 1.30 -9.72 -7.20
C MET A 97 0.10 -9.81 -8.13
N ASN A 98 0.06 -8.98 -9.18
CA ASN A 98 -1.04 -8.96 -10.15
C ASN A 98 -1.18 -10.30 -10.89
N SER A 99 -0.06 -10.92 -11.27
CA SER A 99 -0.02 -12.25 -11.87
C SER A 99 -0.54 -13.34 -10.92
N MET A 100 -0.13 -13.30 -9.64
CA MET A 100 -0.63 -14.23 -8.62
C MET A 100 -2.15 -14.12 -8.43
N LEU A 101 -2.71 -12.93 -8.57
CA LEU A 101 -4.15 -12.66 -8.46
C LEU A 101 -4.92 -13.01 -9.75
N GLY A 102 -4.25 -13.46 -10.80
CA GLY A 102 -4.86 -13.73 -12.11
C GLY A 102 -5.29 -12.44 -12.85
N GLY A 103 -4.67 -11.32 -12.50
CA GLY A 103 -4.86 -10.05 -13.18
C GLY A 103 -4.17 -10.01 -14.55
N PRO A 104 -4.42 -8.96 -15.36
CA PRO A 104 -3.80 -8.82 -16.67
C PRO A 104 -2.28 -8.67 -16.51
N SER A 105 -1.51 -9.50 -17.20
CA SER A 105 -0.06 -9.36 -17.25
C SER A 105 0.26 -8.05 -18.00
N GLY A 106 1.03 -7.16 -17.36
CA GLY A 106 1.36 -5.84 -17.89
C GLY A 106 2.44 -5.85 -18.99
N HIS A 107 2.37 -6.81 -19.92
CA HIS A 107 3.06 -6.68 -21.19
C HIS A 107 2.18 -5.86 -22.12
N GLU A 108 2.44 -4.56 -22.21
CA GLU A 108 2.12 -3.84 -23.42
C GLU A 108 2.89 -4.55 -24.55
N GLU A 109 2.13 -5.20 -25.43
CA GLU A 109 2.67 -5.81 -26.63
C GLU A 109 3.33 -4.72 -27.47
N HIS A 110 4.64 -4.55 -27.34
CA HIS A 110 5.46 -4.07 -28.44
C HIS A 110 5.51 -5.24 -29.45
N GLU A 111 4.67 -5.15 -30.47
CA GLU A 111 4.83 -5.92 -31.68
C GLU A 111 6.19 -5.55 -32.28
N GLU A 112 7.22 -6.34 -32.00
CA GLU A 112 8.37 -6.51 -32.86
C GLU A 112 8.67 -7.99 -33.01
N ASP A 113 8.43 -8.41 -34.23
CA ASP A 113 8.72 -9.64 -34.93
C ASP A 113 10.07 -10.26 -34.55
N ALA A 114 10.07 -11.54 -34.25
CA ALA A 114 10.99 -12.61 -34.64
C ALA A 114 11.22 -13.66 -33.56
N GLY A 115 10.52 -14.79 -33.74
CA GLY A 115 10.98 -16.15 -33.55
C GLY A 115 12.06 -16.47 -32.51
N SER A 116 11.65 -17.08 -31.39
CA SER A 116 12.32 -18.28 -30.87
C SER A 116 11.49 -18.89 -29.71
N SER A 117 10.98 -20.07 -29.95
CA SER A 117 10.36 -20.95 -28.94
C SER A 117 11.40 -21.29 -27.86
N SER A 118 11.15 -20.90 -26.63
CA SER A 118 11.58 -21.65 -25.48
C SER A 118 10.41 -21.75 -24.51
N HIS A 119 9.78 -22.91 -24.48
CA HIS A 119 8.90 -23.34 -23.42
C HIS A 119 9.69 -23.33 -22.11
N ASN A 120 9.61 -22.24 -21.37
CA ASN A 120 9.81 -22.32 -19.95
C ASN A 120 8.46 -22.69 -19.34
N GLU A 121 8.36 -23.96 -19.05
CA GLU A 121 7.37 -24.56 -18.18
C GLU A 121 7.51 -23.92 -16.80
N TYR A 122 6.91 -22.73 -16.63
CA TYR A 122 6.72 -22.14 -15.32
C TYR A 122 5.68 -22.99 -14.63
N SER A 123 6.16 -23.76 -13.66
CA SER A 123 5.37 -24.50 -12.70
C SER A 123 4.18 -23.64 -12.27
N ASP A 124 3.00 -24.20 -12.45
CA ASP A 124 1.73 -23.76 -11.89
C ASP A 124 1.95 -23.21 -10.47
N PRO A 125 1.76 -21.93 -10.20
CA PRO A 125 1.77 -21.42 -8.84
C PRO A 125 0.49 -21.92 -8.17
N GLY A 126 0.52 -23.20 -7.81
CA GLY A 126 -0.52 -23.83 -7.05
C GLY A 126 -0.77 -23.06 -5.77
N MET A 127 -2.05 -22.83 -5.50
CA MET A 127 -2.66 -22.37 -4.26
C MET A 127 -2.67 -20.86 -4.04
N MET A 128 -3.39 -20.13 -4.86
CA MET A 128 -4.26 -19.13 -4.28
C MET A 128 -5.57 -19.80 -3.88
N ASP A 129 -5.92 -19.62 -2.63
CA ASP A 129 -7.18 -20.03 -2.03
C ASP A 129 -8.33 -19.63 -2.98
N ASP A 130 -9.28 -20.54 -3.27
CA ASP A 130 -10.44 -20.32 -4.15
C ASP A 130 -11.36 -19.15 -3.74
N ASN A 131 -10.87 -18.32 -2.82
CA ASN A 131 -11.60 -17.23 -2.17
C ASN A 131 -11.53 -15.89 -2.91
N PHE A 132 -10.61 -15.74 -3.90
CA PHE A 132 -10.46 -14.49 -4.66
C PHE A 132 -11.21 -14.53 -5.98
N THR A 133 -11.95 -13.48 -6.31
CA THR A 133 -12.45 -13.29 -7.68
C THR A 133 -11.32 -12.77 -8.57
N LYS A 134 -11.47 -12.98 -9.89
CA LYS A 134 -10.55 -12.36 -10.84
C LYS A 134 -10.59 -10.83 -10.70
N PRO A 135 -9.42 -10.16 -10.70
CA PRO A 135 -9.35 -8.71 -10.64
C PRO A 135 -10.06 -8.03 -11.82
N GLU A 136 -10.83 -7.01 -11.52
CA GLU A 136 -11.49 -6.15 -12.50
C GLU A 136 -10.89 -4.75 -12.43
N LYS A 137 -10.54 -4.18 -13.59
CA LYS A 137 -10.04 -2.81 -13.66
C LYS A 137 -11.18 -1.82 -13.45
N LEU A 138 -10.98 -0.88 -12.53
CA LEU A 138 -11.87 0.26 -12.34
C LEU A 138 -11.50 1.40 -13.28
N GLU A 139 -12.49 1.92 -13.98
CA GLU A 139 -12.30 3.09 -14.82
C GLU A 139 -12.80 4.34 -14.11
N PHE A 140 -11.87 5.26 -13.86
CA PHE A 140 -12.20 6.58 -13.34
C PHE A 140 -12.10 7.59 -14.48
N MET A 141 -13.15 8.34 -14.74
CA MET A 141 -13.18 9.33 -15.82
C MET A 141 -12.22 10.50 -15.60
N GLU A 142 -11.81 10.74 -14.35
CA GLU A 142 -11.00 11.88 -13.96
C GLU A 142 -9.49 11.64 -14.07
N PHE A 143 -9.07 10.39 -14.20
CA PHE A 143 -7.65 10.06 -14.40
C PHE A 143 -7.49 8.75 -15.16
N THR A 144 -6.41 8.69 -15.93
CA THR A 144 -6.04 7.49 -16.72
C THR A 144 -5.04 6.60 -16.02
N LYS A 145 -4.29 7.14 -15.07
CA LYS A 145 -3.28 6.44 -14.25
C LYS A 145 -3.33 6.94 -12.80
N PRO A 146 -3.08 6.09 -11.80
CA PRO A 146 -2.75 4.67 -11.91
C PRO A 146 -3.97 3.81 -12.29
N ASP A 147 -3.72 2.65 -12.87
CA ASP A 147 -4.74 1.62 -13.02
C ASP A 147 -5.08 1.06 -11.65
N VAL A 148 -6.36 1.07 -11.32
CA VAL A 148 -6.88 0.54 -10.05
C VAL A 148 -7.66 -0.73 -10.35
N TYR A 149 -7.34 -1.79 -9.65
CA TYR A 149 -8.02 -3.07 -9.78
C TYR A 149 -8.82 -3.37 -8.52
N MET A 150 -9.95 -4.00 -8.71
CA MET A 150 -10.86 -4.45 -7.67
C MET A 150 -10.98 -5.97 -7.74
N LEU A 151 -11.02 -6.60 -6.59
CA LEU A 151 -11.32 -8.03 -6.45
C LEU A 151 -12.09 -8.27 -5.16
N LYS A 152 -12.84 -9.37 -5.15
CA LYS A 152 -13.57 -9.81 -3.96
C LYS A 152 -12.83 -10.97 -3.32
N GLU A 153 -12.59 -10.86 -2.02
CA GLU A 153 -12.06 -11.91 -1.17
C GLU A 153 -13.10 -12.22 -0.09
N ASN A 154 -13.65 -13.43 -0.09
CA ASN A 154 -14.78 -13.79 0.76
C ASN A 154 -15.95 -12.80 0.56
N ASN A 155 -16.20 -11.93 1.56
CA ASN A 155 -17.22 -10.88 1.48
C ASN A 155 -16.63 -9.46 1.48
N ALA A 156 -15.30 -9.32 1.58
CA ALA A 156 -14.63 -8.04 1.55
C ALA A 156 -14.25 -7.64 0.12
N MET A 157 -14.37 -6.36 -0.18
CA MET A 157 -13.87 -5.79 -1.42
C MET A 157 -12.45 -5.30 -1.19
N ASN A 158 -11.57 -5.71 -2.06
CA ASN A 158 -10.17 -5.33 -2.05
C ASN A 158 -9.88 -4.52 -3.31
N TYR A 159 -9.03 -3.50 -3.16
CA TYR A 159 -8.58 -2.66 -4.24
C TYR A 159 -7.07 -2.55 -4.20
N TYR A 160 -6.42 -2.56 -5.34
CA TYR A 160 -4.98 -2.37 -5.39
C TYR A 160 -4.56 -1.56 -6.60
N TYR A 161 -3.46 -0.83 -6.45
CA TYR A 161 -2.87 -0.04 -7.53
C TYR A 161 -1.38 0.21 -7.27
N PHE A 162 -0.69 0.56 -8.35
CA PHE A 162 0.69 0.98 -8.31
C PHE A 162 0.80 2.47 -8.64
N LYS A 163 1.54 3.21 -7.84
CA LYS A 163 1.75 4.64 -8.04
C LYS A 163 3.24 4.97 -8.06
N MET A 164 3.68 5.65 -9.10
CA MET A 164 5.03 6.21 -9.15
C MET A 164 5.08 7.58 -8.48
N ASN A 165 6.11 7.81 -7.69
CA ASN A 165 6.38 9.09 -7.06
C ASN A 165 7.88 9.41 -7.21
N TYR A 166 8.23 10.24 -8.18
CA TYR A 166 9.61 10.50 -8.60
C TYR A 166 10.32 9.21 -9.01
N ASN A 167 11.40 8.82 -8.31
CA ASN A 167 12.18 7.63 -8.58
C ASN A 167 11.75 6.40 -7.77
N MET A 168 10.75 6.54 -6.92
CA MET A 168 10.25 5.47 -6.05
C MET A 168 8.90 4.99 -6.55
N GLY A 169 8.65 3.69 -6.41
CA GLY A 169 7.34 3.10 -6.66
C GLY A 169 6.68 2.65 -5.37
N ARG A 170 5.37 2.80 -5.29
CA ARG A 170 4.55 2.29 -4.20
C ARG A 170 3.43 1.43 -4.71
N VAL A 171 3.29 0.26 -4.10
CA VAL A 171 2.12 -0.61 -4.28
C VAL A 171 1.19 -0.36 -3.12
N TYR A 172 -0.08 -0.14 -3.44
CA TYR A 172 -1.14 0.09 -2.46
C TYR A 172 -2.12 -1.06 -2.50
N TRP A 173 -2.56 -1.45 -1.32
CA TRP A 173 -3.65 -2.40 -1.14
C TRP A 173 -4.66 -1.82 -0.15
N ILE A 174 -5.93 -1.87 -0.50
CA ILE A 174 -7.03 -1.31 0.27
C ILE A 174 -8.06 -2.42 0.51
N ILE A 175 -8.41 -2.64 1.76
CA ILE A 175 -9.59 -3.44 2.13
C ILE A 175 -10.66 -2.48 2.65
N PHE A 176 -11.86 -2.65 2.14
CA PHE A 176 -12.98 -1.81 2.50
C PHE A 176 -14.11 -2.64 3.10
N ASP A 177 -14.48 -2.30 4.32
CA ASP A 177 -15.64 -2.87 5.01
C ASP A 177 -16.78 -1.84 5.00
N SER A 178 -17.59 -1.91 3.96
CA SER A 178 -18.82 -1.12 3.77
C SER A 178 -19.73 -1.86 2.79
N PRO A 179 -21.04 -1.88 3.01
CA PRO A 179 -21.99 -2.49 2.07
C PRO A 179 -22.26 -1.64 0.82
N ASP A 180 -21.93 -0.36 0.84
CA ASP A 180 -22.19 0.56 -0.27
C ASP A 180 -21.00 0.64 -1.23
N MET A 181 -21.13 -0.04 -2.38
CA MET A 181 -20.12 -0.09 -3.41
C MET A 181 -19.79 1.29 -4.00
N ASN A 182 -20.79 2.16 -4.19
CA ASN A 182 -20.56 3.49 -4.75
C ASN A 182 -19.74 4.35 -3.78
N TYR A 183 -20.02 4.21 -2.49
CA TYR A 183 -19.25 4.86 -1.45
C TYR A 183 -17.81 4.32 -1.42
N GLN A 184 -17.60 2.99 -1.48
CA GLN A 184 -16.28 2.40 -1.54
C GLN A 184 -15.48 2.95 -2.72
N ILE A 185 -16.04 2.93 -3.94
CA ILE A 185 -15.38 3.44 -5.15
C ILE A 185 -15.01 4.92 -5.01
N SER A 186 -15.92 5.73 -4.43
CA SER A 186 -15.65 7.15 -4.19
C SER A 186 -14.49 7.36 -3.23
N MET A 187 -14.40 6.59 -2.14
CA MET A 187 -13.32 6.71 -1.16
C MET A 187 -12.00 6.15 -1.68
N VAL A 188 -12.03 5.09 -2.47
CA VAL A 188 -10.82 4.58 -3.17
C VAL A 188 -10.28 5.64 -4.12
N LYS A 189 -11.14 6.33 -4.86
CA LYS A 189 -10.75 7.45 -5.72
C LYS A 189 -10.10 8.58 -4.92
N GLU A 190 -10.69 8.96 -3.79
CA GLU A 190 -10.10 9.94 -2.86
C GLU A 190 -8.72 9.49 -2.37
N ALA A 191 -8.56 8.19 -2.04
CA ALA A 191 -7.28 7.63 -1.61
C ALA A 191 -6.23 7.72 -2.73
N VAL A 192 -6.58 7.33 -3.95
CA VAL A 192 -5.68 7.41 -5.13
C VAL A 192 -5.22 8.85 -5.39
N ILE A 193 -6.09 9.84 -5.23
CA ILE A 193 -5.77 11.25 -5.50
C ILE A 193 -4.93 11.85 -4.37
N ASN A 194 -5.28 11.60 -3.11
CA ASN A 194 -4.78 12.37 -1.98
C ASN A 194 -3.64 11.68 -1.21
N ILE A 195 -3.48 10.37 -1.32
CA ILE A 195 -2.35 9.65 -0.70
C ILE A 195 -1.12 9.78 -1.61
N LYS A 196 0.00 10.14 -0.98
CA LYS A 196 1.27 10.41 -1.68
C LYS A 196 2.06 9.15 -1.90
#